data_b2e5acf21179c7c7fbcb80944dc1029a
#
_entry.id   b2e5acf21179c7c7fbcb80944dc1029a
#
_cell.length_a   1.000
_cell.length_b   1.000
_cell.length_c   1.000
_cell.angle_alpha   90.00
_cell.angle_beta   90.00
_cell.angle_gamma   90.00
#
_symmetry.space_group_name_H-M   'P 1'
#
loop_
_entity.id
_entity.type
_entity.pdbx_description
1 polymer ?
#
loop_
_entity_poly.entity_id
_entity_poly.type
_entity_poly.pdbx_seq_one_letter_code
_entity_poly.pdbx_strand_id
1 'polypeptide(L)'
;MIGRLALRSLTAHPVRSAVLAAGFGVGVAVMAILLGVAQVVLEQSRAPALVGGGDVVIRLAPEVPARLVLTGALQSDAFRPLIKAAAPTHTTRLYLRHGGRSTRVAARGGIPSLERVLGDDEVAEIPNWNDSPNDIAWTQDTPEKVLRYIDRFHAIPDAPTWDASWAEWLYFNGRASGARFYLTFLVGPSMDDGRRRAGVRLQLDRGGRVETFTASQPISEADALKAPDLAIGGSFVRLEGMIYRVHLDLWDENGRRAVGDLTVEASPGRLVPPLEISGALGWRSGYVVPVMSGRLDGTLEVGDERVSFEGGTGYHDHNWGFWQGVSWQWGQVQQGDLSLLYGRVFPPSEAADADRVPGFVGVLGPEGPLGYATDVTIEETNDARGAPQVITVRARGSDLNVQIRFDVEAAVTTPGTGSASAAASGPLGSGLDFLQLRGTYTVTGHVGARTLKFSAPGSAETFRGSSEAR
;
A
#
# COMPACT_ATOMS: atom_id res chain seq x y z
N MET A 1 67.63 -14.16 9.30
CA MET A 1 68.75 -14.40 8.36
C MET A 1 68.20 -14.62 6.92
N ILE A 2 67.25 -15.49 6.69
CA ILE A 2 66.69 -15.83 5.36
C ILE A 2 66.11 -14.60 4.62
N GLY A 3 65.35 -13.73 5.28
CA GLY A 3 64.73 -12.53 4.64
C GLY A 3 65.79 -11.51 4.14
N ARG A 4 66.93 -11.35 4.83
CA ARG A 4 68.01 -10.45 4.39
C ARG A 4 68.78 -11.03 3.18
N LEU A 5 68.90 -12.35 3.07
CA LEU A 5 69.48 -13.04 1.93
C LEU A 5 68.59 -12.96 0.69
N ALA A 6 67.24 -13.13 0.88
CA ALA A 6 66.30 -12.98 -0.18
C ALA A 6 66.26 -11.55 -0.74
N LEU A 7 66.28 -10.53 0.14
CA LEU A 7 66.31 -9.11 -0.25
C LEU A 7 67.61 -8.76 -1.03
N ARG A 8 68.79 -9.27 -0.59
CA ARG A 8 70.04 -9.08 -1.28
C ARG A 8 70.07 -9.77 -2.67
N SER A 9 69.44 -10.95 -2.77
CA SER A 9 69.36 -11.66 -4.06
C SER A 9 68.46 -10.90 -5.08
N LEU A 10 67.34 -10.28 -4.57
CA LEU A 10 66.46 -9.48 -5.39
C LEU A 10 67.11 -8.18 -5.87
N THR A 11 67.94 -7.53 -5.02
CA THR A 11 68.63 -6.29 -5.39
C THR A 11 69.90 -6.50 -6.21
N ALA A 12 70.54 -7.68 -6.13
CA ALA A 12 71.74 -8.03 -6.91
C ALA A 12 71.43 -8.22 -8.42
N HIS A 13 70.19 -8.60 -8.78
CA HIS A 13 69.75 -8.81 -10.15
C HIS A 13 68.38 -8.14 -10.46
N PRO A 14 68.36 -6.83 -10.48
CA PRO A 14 67.10 -6.10 -10.49
C PRO A 14 66.22 -6.38 -11.73
N VAL A 15 66.81 -6.53 -12.91
CA VAL A 15 66.06 -6.86 -14.13
C VAL A 15 65.44 -8.26 -14.06
N ARG A 16 66.19 -9.24 -13.58
CA ARG A 16 65.70 -10.63 -13.42
C ARG A 16 64.59 -10.67 -12.36
N SER A 17 64.73 -9.96 -11.28
CA SER A 17 63.72 -9.86 -10.24
C SER A 17 62.45 -9.14 -10.71
N ALA A 18 62.60 -8.08 -11.52
CA ALA A 18 61.46 -7.39 -12.12
C ALA A 18 60.70 -8.26 -13.10
N VAL A 19 61.41 -9.02 -13.95
CA VAL A 19 60.78 -9.98 -14.91
C VAL A 19 60.04 -11.10 -14.17
N LEU A 20 60.63 -11.65 -13.11
CA LEU A 20 59.98 -12.69 -12.31
C LEU A 20 58.77 -12.13 -11.55
N ALA A 21 58.84 -10.93 -10.98
CA ALA A 21 57.74 -10.27 -10.29
C ALA A 21 56.60 -9.92 -11.26
N ALA A 22 56.92 -9.42 -12.46
CA ALA A 22 55.95 -9.17 -13.50
C ALA A 22 55.26 -10.46 -13.99
N GLY A 23 56.00 -11.52 -14.24
CA GLY A 23 55.45 -12.80 -14.64
C GLY A 23 54.56 -13.44 -13.57
N PHE A 24 54.97 -13.36 -12.32
CA PHE A 24 54.15 -13.82 -11.19
C PHE A 24 52.89 -12.95 -11.00
N GLY A 25 53.04 -11.63 -11.09
CA GLY A 25 51.95 -10.70 -11.01
C GLY A 25 50.87 -10.90 -12.15
N VAL A 26 51.34 -11.11 -13.36
CA VAL A 26 50.44 -11.45 -14.48
C VAL A 26 49.76 -12.79 -14.25
N GLY A 27 50.48 -13.82 -13.77
CA GLY A 27 49.88 -15.11 -13.46
C GLY A 27 48.77 -15.04 -12.39
N VAL A 28 49.02 -14.27 -11.32
CA VAL A 28 48.00 -14.02 -10.26
C VAL A 28 46.81 -13.23 -10.80
N ALA A 29 47.06 -12.22 -11.62
CA ALA A 29 45.99 -11.43 -12.24
C ALA A 29 45.11 -12.24 -13.16
N VAL A 30 45.72 -13.07 -14.03
CA VAL A 30 44.97 -14.00 -14.92
C VAL A 30 44.15 -14.99 -14.10
N MET A 31 44.71 -15.56 -13.03
CA MET A 31 43.98 -16.48 -12.17
C MET A 31 42.82 -15.80 -11.43
N ALA A 32 42.99 -14.57 -10.97
CA ALA A 32 41.93 -13.80 -10.34
C ALA A 32 40.79 -13.46 -11.33
N ILE A 33 41.13 -13.10 -12.57
CA ILE A 33 40.16 -12.87 -13.64
C ILE A 33 39.40 -14.15 -13.98
N LEU A 34 40.09 -15.27 -14.12
CA LEU A 34 39.48 -16.58 -14.44
C LEU A 34 38.54 -17.04 -13.32
N LEU A 35 38.92 -16.86 -12.06
CA LEU A 35 38.08 -17.16 -10.90
C LEU A 35 36.85 -16.23 -10.86
N GLY A 36 37.02 -14.95 -11.16
CA GLY A 36 35.91 -13.99 -11.24
C GLY A 36 34.94 -14.35 -12.36
N VAL A 37 35.46 -14.68 -13.56
CA VAL A 37 34.62 -15.13 -14.69
C VAL A 37 33.92 -16.47 -14.36
N ALA A 38 34.63 -17.42 -13.76
CA ALA A 38 34.03 -18.68 -13.34
C ALA A 38 32.87 -18.47 -12.33
N GLN A 39 33.06 -17.55 -11.39
CA GLN A 39 32.02 -17.22 -10.42
C GLN A 39 30.80 -16.57 -11.09
N VAL A 40 31.02 -15.64 -12.01
CA VAL A 40 29.91 -14.98 -12.77
C VAL A 40 29.18 -16.02 -13.62
N VAL A 41 29.92 -16.92 -14.33
CA VAL A 41 29.30 -18.01 -15.12
C VAL A 41 28.51 -18.96 -14.21
N LEU A 42 29.06 -19.30 -13.04
CA LEU A 42 28.37 -20.18 -12.08
C LEU A 42 27.09 -19.50 -11.50
N GLU A 43 27.15 -18.20 -11.21
CA GLU A 43 25.97 -17.43 -10.78
C GLU A 43 24.94 -17.30 -11.91
N GLN A 44 25.39 -17.04 -13.15
CA GLN A 44 24.51 -16.99 -14.31
C GLN A 44 23.90 -18.36 -14.65
N SER A 45 24.63 -19.46 -14.49
CA SER A 45 24.10 -20.81 -14.69
C SER A 45 23.11 -21.27 -13.62
N ARG A 46 23.21 -20.70 -12.41
CA ARG A 46 22.27 -20.94 -11.29
C ARG A 46 21.06 -20.00 -11.30
N ALA A 47 21.18 -18.86 -11.96
CA ALA A 47 20.09 -17.86 -12.00
C ALA A 47 18.81 -18.42 -12.64
N PRO A 48 18.83 -19.16 -13.77
CA PRO A 48 17.61 -19.75 -14.34
C PRO A 48 16.94 -20.75 -13.39
N ALA A 49 17.70 -21.60 -12.72
CA ALA A 49 17.19 -22.57 -11.76
C ALA A 49 16.49 -21.92 -10.52
N LEU A 50 16.94 -20.71 -10.15
CA LEU A 50 16.34 -19.94 -9.04
C LEU A 50 15.20 -19.02 -9.50
N VAL A 51 15.09 -18.77 -10.79
CA VAL A 51 14.17 -17.78 -11.37
C VAL A 51 12.99 -18.44 -12.09
N GLY A 52 13.12 -19.71 -12.49
CA GLY A 52 12.13 -20.44 -13.28
C GLY A 52 12.29 -20.22 -14.78
N GLY A 53 11.44 -20.87 -15.59
CA GLY A 53 11.53 -20.91 -17.04
C GLY A 53 10.91 -19.73 -17.80
N GLY A 54 10.52 -18.64 -17.13
CA GLY A 54 9.81 -17.53 -17.77
C GLY A 54 10.72 -16.50 -18.44
N ASP A 55 10.24 -15.87 -19.51
CA ASP A 55 10.96 -14.81 -20.24
C ASP A 55 11.09 -13.50 -19.41
N VAL A 56 10.19 -13.28 -18.46
CA VAL A 56 10.13 -12.09 -17.61
C VAL A 56 9.97 -12.48 -16.15
N VAL A 57 10.77 -11.90 -15.29
CA VAL A 57 10.67 -12.03 -13.83
C VAL A 57 10.30 -10.71 -13.22
N ILE A 58 9.16 -10.68 -12.52
CA ILE A 58 8.71 -9.51 -11.76
C ILE A 58 9.04 -9.74 -10.30
N ARG A 59 9.94 -8.91 -9.75
CA ARG A 59 10.23 -8.91 -8.31
C ARG A 59 9.29 -7.93 -7.64
N LEU A 60 8.55 -8.43 -6.68
CA LEU A 60 7.60 -7.63 -5.91
C LEU A 60 8.25 -7.09 -4.64
N ALA A 61 7.83 -5.92 -4.21
CA ALA A 61 8.10 -5.47 -2.85
C ALA A 61 7.45 -6.45 -1.84
N PRO A 62 8.02 -6.64 -0.65
CA PRO A 62 7.52 -7.63 0.32
C PRO A 62 6.04 -7.49 0.65
N GLU A 63 5.51 -6.28 0.59
CA GLU A 63 4.13 -5.91 0.94
C GLU A 63 3.13 -6.19 -0.20
N VAL A 64 3.62 -6.35 -1.44
CA VAL A 64 2.76 -6.58 -2.61
C VAL A 64 2.52 -8.09 -2.79
N PRO A 65 1.29 -8.56 -2.59
CA PRO A 65 0.98 -9.98 -2.75
C PRO A 65 1.15 -10.42 -4.21
N ALA A 66 1.94 -11.48 -4.44
CA ALA A 66 2.12 -12.04 -5.78
C ALA A 66 0.79 -12.46 -6.43
N ARG A 67 -0.17 -12.92 -5.63
CA ARG A 67 -1.53 -13.26 -6.05
C ARG A 67 -2.24 -12.07 -6.70
N LEU A 68 -2.15 -10.88 -6.10
CA LEU A 68 -2.76 -9.67 -6.63
C LEU A 68 -2.21 -9.32 -8.01
N VAL A 69 -0.89 -9.36 -8.17
CA VAL A 69 -0.22 -9.03 -9.43
C VAL A 69 -0.58 -10.05 -10.51
N LEU A 70 -0.53 -11.34 -10.16
CA LEU A 70 -0.87 -12.41 -11.11
C LEU A 70 -2.34 -12.33 -11.54
N THR A 71 -3.27 -12.18 -10.57
CA THR A 71 -4.70 -12.06 -10.88
C THR A 71 -4.99 -10.82 -11.72
N GLY A 72 -4.42 -9.67 -11.37
CA GLY A 72 -4.55 -8.44 -12.14
C GLY A 72 -4.02 -8.57 -13.57
N ALA A 73 -2.86 -9.19 -13.74
CA ALA A 73 -2.27 -9.41 -15.06
C ALA A 73 -3.09 -10.38 -15.93
N LEU A 74 -3.58 -11.49 -15.35
CA LEU A 74 -4.37 -12.50 -16.08
C LEU A 74 -5.82 -12.09 -16.34
N GLN A 75 -6.35 -11.11 -15.59
CA GLN A 75 -7.70 -10.58 -15.77
C GLN A 75 -7.75 -9.31 -16.62
N SER A 76 -6.62 -8.66 -16.86
CA SER A 76 -6.53 -7.45 -17.68
C SER A 76 -6.67 -7.79 -19.16
N ASP A 77 -7.63 -7.17 -19.84
CA ASP A 77 -7.80 -7.32 -21.28
C ASP A 77 -6.58 -6.84 -22.09
N ALA A 78 -5.81 -5.89 -21.52
CA ALA A 78 -4.58 -5.39 -22.13
C ALA A 78 -3.41 -6.37 -22.01
N PHE A 79 -3.24 -7.03 -20.86
CA PHE A 79 -2.08 -7.89 -20.60
C PHE A 79 -2.32 -9.37 -20.90
N ARG A 80 -3.54 -9.87 -20.67
CA ARG A 80 -3.88 -11.28 -20.90
C ARG A 80 -3.47 -11.81 -22.28
N PRO A 81 -3.69 -11.09 -23.39
CA PRO A 81 -3.28 -11.59 -24.73
C PRO A 81 -1.75 -11.73 -24.88
N LEU A 82 -0.98 -11.00 -24.07
CA LEU A 82 0.49 -10.99 -24.11
C LEU A 82 1.10 -12.06 -23.19
N ILE A 83 0.33 -12.61 -22.25
CA ILE A 83 0.80 -13.57 -21.25
C ILE A 83 0.43 -14.98 -21.68
N LYS A 84 1.42 -15.77 -22.09
CA LYS A 84 1.22 -17.18 -22.40
C LYS A 84 1.08 -18.04 -21.14
N ALA A 85 1.91 -17.77 -20.15
CA ALA A 85 1.92 -18.43 -18.85
C ALA A 85 2.50 -17.49 -17.79
N ALA A 86 2.09 -17.65 -16.55
CA ALA A 86 2.66 -16.95 -15.41
C ALA A 86 2.57 -17.81 -14.15
N ALA A 87 3.64 -17.85 -13.35
CA ALA A 87 3.70 -18.61 -12.11
C ALA A 87 4.28 -17.75 -10.98
N PRO A 88 3.73 -17.84 -9.76
CA PRO A 88 4.34 -17.23 -8.59
C PRO A 88 5.52 -18.09 -8.14
N THR A 89 6.60 -17.43 -7.74
CA THR A 89 7.79 -18.11 -7.23
C THR A 89 8.22 -17.47 -5.91
N HIS A 90 8.48 -18.29 -4.91
CA HIS A 90 9.03 -17.86 -3.64
C HIS A 90 10.44 -18.44 -3.47
N THR A 91 11.42 -17.58 -3.23
CA THR A 91 12.79 -18.00 -2.94
C THR A 91 13.11 -17.79 -1.46
N THR A 92 13.72 -18.81 -0.84
CA THR A 92 14.11 -18.78 0.56
C THR A 92 15.45 -19.47 0.79
N ARG A 93 15.94 -19.42 2.01
CA ARG A 93 17.16 -20.11 2.42
C ARG A 93 16.82 -21.14 3.47
N LEU A 94 17.18 -22.39 3.19
CA LEU A 94 17.03 -23.50 4.11
C LEU A 94 18.39 -23.92 4.65
N TYR A 95 18.39 -24.60 5.80
CA TYR A 95 19.56 -25.23 6.39
C TYR A 95 19.36 -26.74 6.46
N LEU A 96 20.06 -27.47 5.58
CA LEU A 96 20.09 -28.92 5.65
C LEU A 96 21.01 -29.35 6.79
N ARG A 97 20.48 -30.19 7.68
CA ARG A 97 21.24 -30.79 8.80
C ARG A 97 21.45 -32.27 8.56
N HIS A 98 22.72 -32.68 8.53
CA HIS A 98 23.09 -34.08 8.42
C HIS A 98 24.40 -34.34 9.17
N GLY A 99 24.45 -35.40 10.02
CA GLY A 99 25.65 -35.79 10.76
C GLY A 99 26.25 -34.68 11.62
N GLY A 100 25.43 -33.82 12.26
CA GLY A 100 25.89 -32.68 13.08
C GLY A 100 26.40 -31.48 12.27
N ARG A 101 26.41 -31.54 10.95
CA ARG A 101 26.76 -30.42 10.07
C ARG A 101 25.50 -29.73 9.58
N SER A 102 25.59 -28.40 9.39
CA SER A 102 24.52 -27.60 8.81
C SER A 102 25.04 -26.93 7.53
N THR A 103 24.37 -27.16 6.43
CA THR A 103 24.69 -26.56 5.13
C THR A 103 23.54 -25.68 4.67
N ARG A 104 23.84 -24.43 4.34
CA ARG A 104 22.88 -23.49 3.79
C ARG A 104 22.63 -23.76 2.33
N VAL A 105 21.35 -23.90 1.95
CA VAL A 105 20.93 -24.12 0.56
C VAL A 105 19.89 -23.05 0.18
N ALA A 106 19.93 -22.63 -1.08
CA ALA A 106 18.83 -21.85 -1.66
C ALA A 106 17.71 -22.83 -2.01
N ALA A 107 16.49 -22.42 -1.71
CA ALA A 107 15.30 -23.19 -2.08
C ALA A 107 14.32 -22.30 -2.83
N ARG A 108 13.66 -22.84 -3.81
CA ARG A 108 12.58 -22.22 -4.57
C ARG A 108 11.31 -23.04 -4.39
N GLY A 109 10.20 -22.35 -4.09
CA GLY A 109 8.87 -22.91 -4.09
C GLY A 109 8.05 -22.28 -5.21
N GLY A 110 7.18 -23.05 -5.82
CA GLY A 110 6.27 -22.60 -6.88
C GLY A 110 5.04 -23.51 -6.92
N ILE A 111 4.12 -23.22 -7.82
CA ILE A 111 2.93 -24.03 -8.09
C ILE A 111 3.25 -24.97 -9.25
N PRO A 112 3.32 -26.29 -9.04
CA PRO A 112 3.82 -27.25 -10.02
C PRO A 112 3.14 -27.17 -11.40
N SER A 113 1.82 -27.02 -11.43
CA SER A 113 1.07 -26.92 -12.69
C SER A 113 1.44 -25.67 -13.50
N LEU A 114 1.63 -24.53 -12.84
CA LEU A 114 1.98 -23.26 -13.47
C LEU A 114 3.44 -23.25 -13.94
N GLU A 115 4.35 -23.78 -13.13
CA GLU A 115 5.77 -23.91 -13.48
C GLU A 115 5.97 -24.82 -14.70
N ARG A 116 5.19 -25.91 -14.83
CA ARG A 116 5.22 -26.77 -16.04
C ARG A 116 4.76 -26.03 -17.29
N VAL A 117 3.74 -25.17 -17.18
CA VAL A 117 3.27 -24.36 -18.33
C VAL A 117 4.30 -23.32 -18.74
N LEU A 118 5.09 -22.80 -17.79
CA LEU A 118 6.25 -21.95 -18.09
C LEU A 118 7.37 -22.68 -18.81
N GLY A 119 7.40 -24.03 -18.76
CA GLY A 119 8.46 -24.83 -19.31
C GLY A 119 9.70 -24.90 -18.42
N ASP A 120 9.51 -24.91 -17.11
CA ASP A 120 10.60 -25.08 -16.15
C ASP A 120 11.13 -26.51 -16.19
N ASP A 121 12.36 -26.67 -16.67
CA ASP A 121 13.01 -27.98 -16.85
C ASP A 121 13.18 -28.74 -15.53
N GLU A 122 13.43 -28.02 -14.41
CA GLU A 122 13.56 -28.66 -13.09
C GLU A 122 12.25 -29.30 -12.64
N VAL A 123 11.13 -28.68 -12.96
CA VAL A 123 9.79 -29.21 -12.63
C VAL A 123 9.46 -30.41 -13.51
N ALA A 124 9.91 -30.41 -14.75
CA ALA A 124 9.74 -31.55 -15.67
C ALA A 124 10.47 -32.81 -15.17
N GLU A 125 11.59 -32.65 -14.47
CA GLU A 125 12.37 -33.75 -13.90
C GLU A 125 11.76 -34.34 -12.62
N ILE A 126 10.74 -33.70 -12.02
CA ILE A 126 10.08 -34.15 -10.76
C ILE A 126 8.66 -34.66 -11.08
N PRO A 127 8.49 -35.92 -11.52
CA PRO A 127 7.22 -36.40 -12.06
C PRO A 127 6.07 -36.45 -11.03
N ASN A 128 6.40 -36.54 -9.73
CA ASN A 128 5.42 -36.67 -8.66
C ASN A 128 5.15 -35.35 -7.91
N TRP A 129 5.68 -34.24 -8.38
CA TRP A 129 5.39 -32.93 -7.77
C TRP A 129 4.09 -32.38 -8.37
N ASN A 130 3.00 -32.54 -7.64
CA ASN A 130 1.66 -32.11 -8.04
C ASN A 130 1.18 -30.99 -7.14
N ASP A 131 0.19 -30.24 -7.65
CA ASP A 131 -0.44 -29.16 -6.90
C ASP A 131 -1.07 -29.70 -5.60
N SER A 132 -0.77 -29.05 -4.51
CA SER A 132 -1.46 -29.25 -3.24
C SER A 132 -2.84 -28.59 -3.27
N PRO A 133 -3.76 -28.91 -2.31
CA PRO A 133 -5.03 -28.20 -2.19
C PRO A 133 -4.86 -26.66 -2.05
N ASN A 134 -3.78 -26.21 -1.40
CA ASN A 134 -3.48 -24.77 -1.28
C ASN A 134 -3.06 -24.18 -2.62
N ASP A 135 -2.28 -24.89 -3.43
CA ASP A 135 -1.89 -24.45 -4.77
C ASP A 135 -3.13 -24.31 -5.68
N ILE A 136 -4.02 -25.31 -5.64
CA ILE A 136 -5.29 -25.29 -6.37
C ILE A 136 -6.15 -24.08 -5.93
N ALA A 137 -6.29 -23.84 -4.63
CA ALA A 137 -7.02 -22.70 -4.10
C ALA A 137 -6.40 -21.38 -4.53
N TRP A 138 -5.07 -21.33 -4.65
CA TRP A 138 -4.34 -20.14 -5.08
C TRP A 138 -4.57 -19.82 -6.57
N THR A 139 -4.65 -20.82 -7.43
CA THR A 139 -4.87 -20.67 -8.88
C THR A 139 -6.33 -20.36 -9.24
N GLN A 140 -7.27 -20.52 -8.32
CA GLN A 140 -8.70 -20.29 -8.49
C GLN A 140 -9.18 -18.97 -7.87
N ASP A 141 -8.32 -17.97 -7.79
CA ASP A 141 -8.71 -16.67 -7.24
C ASP A 141 -9.75 -15.97 -8.11
N THR A 142 -10.72 -15.40 -7.40
CA THR A 142 -11.70 -14.49 -7.97
C THR A 142 -11.36 -13.05 -7.60
N PRO A 143 -11.83 -12.03 -8.33
CA PRO A 143 -11.67 -10.63 -7.95
C PRO A 143 -12.15 -10.34 -6.50
N GLU A 144 -13.22 -10.98 -6.05
CA GLU A 144 -13.70 -10.87 -4.67
C GLU A 144 -12.66 -11.41 -3.66
N LYS A 145 -12.07 -12.59 -3.91
CA LYS A 145 -11.05 -13.15 -3.02
C LYS A 145 -9.82 -12.23 -2.93
N VAL A 146 -9.46 -11.59 -4.04
CA VAL A 146 -8.37 -10.61 -4.06
C VAL A 146 -8.72 -9.41 -3.19
N LEU A 147 -9.91 -8.84 -3.34
CA LEU A 147 -10.36 -7.73 -2.49
C LEU A 147 -10.36 -8.12 -1.00
N ARG A 148 -10.96 -9.27 -0.64
CA ARG A 148 -10.95 -9.76 0.74
C ARG A 148 -9.54 -9.95 1.30
N TYR A 149 -8.59 -10.35 0.47
CA TYR A 149 -7.22 -10.55 0.90
C TYR A 149 -6.49 -9.25 1.17
N ILE A 150 -6.63 -8.25 0.29
CA ILE A 150 -5.93 -6.97 0.42
C ILE A 150 -6.58 -6.03 1.44
N ASP A 151 -7.85 -6.22 1.73
CA ASP A 151 -8.68 -5.36 2.59
C ASP A 151 -8.93 -5.96 3.98
N ARG A 152 -8.24 -7.03 4.31
CA ARG A 152 -8.31 -7.67 5.64
C ARG A 152 -7.56 -6.87 6.69
N PHE A 153 -8.07 -6.83 7.90
CA PHE A 153 -7.36 -6.27 9.03
C PHE A 153 -6.22 -7.18 9.51
N HIS A 154 -5.26 -6.55 10.17
CA HIS A 154 -4.05 -7.17 10.67
C HIS A 154 -4.13 -7.38 12.19
N ALA A 155 -3.54 -8.48 12.68
CA ALA A 155 -3.24 -8.60 14.10
C ALA A 155 -2.24 -7.50 14.50
N ILE A 156 -2.39 -6.94 15.70
CA ILE A 156 -1.44 -5.93 16.20
C ILE A 156 -0.06 -6.56 16.25
N PRO A 157 0.95 -5.97 15.58
CA PRO A 157 2.31 -6.47 15.65
C PRO A 157 2.89 -6.31 17.05
N ASP A 158 3.79 -7.23 17.44
CA ASP A 158 4.54 -7.11 18.69
C ASP A 158 5.59 -5.99 18.56
N ALA A 159 5.22 -4.79 18.98
CA ALA A 159 6.05 -3.59 18.96
C ALA A 159 5.74 -2.72 20.19
N PRO A 160 6.24 -3.10 21.39
CA PRO A 160 5.83 -2.50 22.66
C PRO A 160 6.01 -0.98 22.76
N THR A 161 6.93 -0.42 21.98
CA THR A 161 7.12 1.04 21.92
C THR A 161 5.94 1.76 21.28
N TRP A 162 5.20 1.08 20.39
CA TRP A 162 4.19 1.68 19.53
C TRP A 162 2.77 1.16 19.75
N ASP A 163 2.60 0.03 20.45
CA ASP A 163 1.36 -0.76 20.51
C ASP A 163 0.12 0.05 20.91
N ALA A 164 0.27 1.01 21.83
CA ALA A 164 -0.81 1.91 22.25
C ALA A 164 -1.33 2.82 21.14
N SER A 165 -0.61 2.96 20.03
CA SER A 165 -0.96 3.83 18.90
C SER A 165 -1.42 3.07 17.66
N TRP A 166 -1.58 1.74 17.74
CA TRP A 166 -2.10 0.96 16.63
C TRP A 166 -3.53 1.35 16.29
N ALA A 167 -3.76 1.62 15.02
CA ALA A 167 -5.11 1.71 14.49
C ALA A 167 -5.18 1.23 13.05
N GLU A 168 -6.36 0.77 12.69
CA GLU A 168 -6.69 0.27 11.38
C GLU A 168 -8.12 0.66 11.03
N TRP A 169 -8.37 1.09 9.81
CA TRP A 169 -9.68 1.56 9.43
C TRP A 169 -10.03 1.33 7.98
N LEU A 170 -11.30 1.06 7.73
CA LEU A 170 -11.93 1.15 6.42
C LEU A 170 -12.49 2.56 6.27
N TYR A 171 -12.06 3.25 5.23
CA TYR A 171 -12.53 4.59 4.93
C TYR A 171 -13.28 4.60 3.59
N PHE A 172 -14.43 5.22 3.59
CA PHE A 172 -15.23 5.43 2.41
C PHE A 172 -15.51 6.91 2.22
N ASN A 173 -15.49 7.38 1.00
CA ASN A 173 -16.09 8.65 0.67
C ASN A 173 -16.93 8.52 -0.60
N GLY A 174 -17.91 9.39 -0.73
CA GLY A 174 -18.78 9.38 -1.88
C GLY A 174 -19.51 10.69 -2.09
N ARG A 175 -19.96 10.87 -3.33
CA ARG A 175 -20.69 12.07 -3.74
C ARG A 175 -21.78 11.74 -4.74
N ALA A 176 -22.95 12.41 -4.60
CA ALA A 176 -24.01 12.41 -5.56
C ALA A 176 -24.90 13.67 -5.35
N SER A 177 -25.47 14.21 -6.42
CA SER A 177 -26.60 15.19 -6.40
C SER A 177 -26.54 16.24 -5.28
N GLY A 178 -25.39 16.87 -5.04
CA GLY A 178 -25.25 17.95 -4.04
C GLY A 178 -24.99 17.48 -2.62
N ALA A 179 -24.84 16.17 -2.39
CA ALA A 179 -24.40 15.60 -1.12
C ALA A 179 -23.05 14.89 -1.27
N ARG A 180 -22.29 14.86 -0.17
CA ARG A 180 -21.03 14.15 -0.04
C ARG A 180 -20.93 13.58 1.36
N PHE A 181 -20.27 12.42 1.48
CA PHE A 181 -19.96 11.85 2.79
C PHE A 181 -18.49 11.42 2.90
N TYR A 182 -18.03 11.35 4.13
CA TYR A 182 -16.78 10.77 4.58
C TYR A 182 -17.10 9.84 5.75
N LEU A 183 -16.75 8.57 5.62
CA LEU A 183 -17.16 7.53 6.54
C LEU A 183 -15.94 6.69 6.94
N THR A 184 -15.73 6.51 8.23
CA THR A 184 -14.64 5.72 8.76
C THR A 184 -15.18 4.66 9.72
N PHE A 185 -14.82 3.40 9.49
CA PHE A 185 -14.93 2.32 10.47
C PHE A 185 -13.54 2.08 11.04
N LEU A 186 -13.32 2.47 12.28
CA LEU A 186 -12.01 2.49 12.91
C LEU A 186 -11.93 1.47 14.04
N VAL A 187 -10.82 0.71 14.08
CA VAL A 187 -10.46 -0.21 15.16
C VAL A 187 -9.10 0.20 15.72
N GLY A 188 -9.08 0.60 16.97
CA GLY A 188 -7.90 1.08 17.68
C GLY A 188 -7.15 -0.01 18.44
N PRO A 189 -6.31 0.37 19.42
CA PRO A 189 -5.51 -0.56 20.18
C PRO A 189 -6.34 -1.45 21.11
N SER A 190 -5.70 -2.47 21.65
CA SER A 190 -6.30 -3.32 22.69
C SER A 190 -6.56 -2.53 23.97
N MET A 191 -7.64 -2.91 24.65
CA MET A 191 -8.03 -2.42 25.96
C MET A 191 -7.62 -3.43 27.05
N ASP A 192 -7.67 -3.03 28.30
CA ASP A 192 -7.31 -3.90 29.44
C ASP A 192 -8.15 -5.18 29.53
N ASP A 193 -9.35 -5.19 28.97
CA ASP A 193 -10.25 -6.35 28.92
C ASP A 193 -10.03 -7.24 27.69
N GLY A 194 -8.99 -7.00 26.89
CA GLY A 194 -8.64 -7.76 25.68
C GLY A 194 -9.49 -7.45 24.46
N ARG A 195 -10.46 -6.53 24.55
CA ARG A 195 -11.18 -6.04 23.37
C ARG A 195 -10.42 -4.90 22.69
N ARG A 196 -10.80 -4.59 21.46
CA ARG A 196 -10.31 -3.45 20.68
C ARG A 196 -11.27 -2.27 20.81
N ARG A 197 -10.73 -1.08 20.95
CA ARG A 197 -11.55 0.14 20.76
C ARG A 197 -12.05 0.16 19.33
N ALA A 198 -13.32 0.47 19.13
CA ALA A 198 -13.88 0.58 17.80
C ALA A 198 -14.95 1.64 17.71
N GLY A 199 -15.07 2.28 16.55
CA GLY A 199 -16.04 3.34 16.29
C GLY A 199 -16.31 3.55 14.82
N VAL A 200 -17.48 4.12 14.54
CA VAL A 200 -17.88 4.55 13.21
C VAL A 200 -18.14 6.05 13.25
N ARG A 201 -17.64 6.75 12.25
CA ARG A 201 -17.83 8.19 12.11
C ARG A 201 -18.26 8.50 10.68
N LEU A 202 -19.37 9.21 10.56
CA LEU A 202 -19.87 9.78 9.32
C LEU A 202 -19.79 11.29 9.39
N GLN A 203 -19.17 11.93 8.40
CA GLN A 203 -19.34 13.33 8.09
C GLN A 203 -20.18 13.46 6.83
N LEU A 204 -21.31 14.13 6.92
CA LEU A 204 -22.23 14.36 5.82
C LEU A 204 -22.21 15.84 5.44
N ASP A 205 -21.77 16.15 4.21
CA ASP A 205 -21.78 17.51 3.66
C ASP A 205 -22.89 17.63 2.63
N ARG A 206 -23.83 18.53 2.88
CA ARG A 206 -24.96 18.84 2.00
C ARG A 206 -25.32 20.31 2.08
N GLY A 207 -25.39 20.96 0.92
CA GLY A 207 -25.72 22.39 0.86
C GLY A 207 -24.77 23.30 1.59
N GLY A 208 -23.48 22.89 1.76
CA GLY A 208 -22.47 23.64 2.53
C GLY A 208 -22.55 23.45 4.03
N ARG A 209 -23.46 22.61 4.54
CA ARG A 209 -23.56 22.22 5.96
C ARG A 209 -22.91 20.88 6.17
N VAL A 210 -21.97 20.82 7.09
CA VAL A 210 -21.31 19.57 7.51
C VAL A 210 -21.90 19.12 8.84
N GLU A 211 -22.34 17.87 8.88
CA GLU A 211 -22.94 17.21 10.03
C GLU A 211 -22.11 15.97 10.37
N THR A 212 -21.91 15.70 11.66
CA THR A 212 -21.13 14.55 12.12
C THR A 212 -22.02 13.62 12.94
N PHE A 213 -21.99 12.34 12.62
CA PHE A 213 -22.68 11.26 13.33
C PHE A 213 -21.68 10.20 13.73
N THR A 214 -21.85 9.61 14.91
CA THR A 214 -20.91 8.63 15.44
C THR A 214 -21.62 7.47 16.14
N ALA A 215 -20.94 6.32 16.20
CA ALA A 215 -21.22 5.24 17.12
C ALA A 215 -19.90 4.65 17.61
N SER A 216 -19.89 4.12 18.84
CA SER A 216 -18.72 3.42 19.35
C SER A 216 -19.14 2.21 20.16
N GLN A 217 -18.45 1.10 19.92
CA GLN A 217 -18.63 -0.14 20.66
C GLN A 217 -17.35 -0.96 20.58
N PRO A 218 -16.71 -1.29 21.71
CA PRO A 218 -15.55 -2.18 21.69
C PRO A 218 -15.92 -3.55 21.10
N ILE A 219 -15.02 -4.10 20.28
CA ILE A 219 -15.18 -5.39 19.60
C ILE A 219 -14.07 -6.36 19.99
N SER A 220 -14.28 -7.65 19.78
CA SER A 220 -13.23 -8.64 19.98
C SER A 220 -12.17 -8.56 18.87
N GLU A 221 -10.94 -9.02 19.14
CA GLU A 221 -9.91 -9.18 18.10
C GLU A 221 -10.40 -10.07 16.95
N ALA A 222 -11.10 -11.16 17.28
CA ALA A 222 -11.65 -12.08 16.29
C ALA A 222 -12.70 -11.42 15.39
N ASP A 223 -13.47 -10.45 15.88
CA ASP A 223 -14.42 -9.68 15.07
C ASP A 223 -13.72 -8.64 14.21
N ALA A 224 -12.69 -7.98 14.73
CA ALA A 224 -11.86 -7.07 13.95
C ALA A 224 -11.22 -7.77 12.75
N LEU A 225 -10.68 -8.96 12.94
CA LEU A 225 -10.02 -9.76 11.89
C LEU A 225 -10.97 -10.35 10.84
N LYS A 226 -12.29 -10.12 10.95
CA LYS A 226 -13.26 -10.47 9.90
C LYS A 226 -13.32 -9.43 8.78
N ALA A 227 -12.70 -8.24 8.96
CA ALA A 227 -12.69 -7.21 7.91
C ALA A 227 -12.27 -7.79 6.55
N PRO A 228 -12.86 -7.31 5.45
CA PRO A 228 -13.77 -6.17 5.36
C PRO A 228 -15.21 -6.39 5.89
N ASP A 229 -15.56 -7.59 6.34
CA ASP A 229 -16.87 -7.86 6.95
C ASP A 229 -16.82 -7.42 8.44
N LEU A 230 -16.96 -6.12 8.68
CA LEU A 230 -16.77 -5.49 9.98
C LEU A 230 -18.09 -4.92 10.51
N ALA A 231 -18.41 -5.20 11.78
CA ALA A 231 -19.57 -4.64 12.46
C ALA A 231 -19.15 -3.90 13.75
N ILE A 232 -19.65 -2.70 13.94
CA ILE A 232 -19.41 -1.84 15.12
C ILE A 232 -20.73 -1.19 15.52
N GLY A 233 -21.26 -1.55 16.69
CA GLY A 233 -22.59 -1.10 17.09
C GLY A 233 -23.69 -1.62 16.14
N GLY A 234 -24.59 -0.70 15.77
CA GLY A 234 -25.65 -0.98 14.78
C GLY A 234 -25.17 -0.89 13.33
N SER A 235 -23.92 -0.46 13.07
CA SER A 235 -23.38 -0.24 11.72
C SER A 235 -22.48 -1.38 11.27
N PHE A 236 -22.45 -1.67 9.97
CA PHE A 236 -21.56 -2.69 9.41
C PHE A 236 -21.12 -2.40 7.97
N VAL A 237 -20.00 -3.03 7.58
CA VAL A 237 -19.55 -3.19 6.21
C VAL A 237 -19.53 -4.68 5.88
N ARG A 238 -19.94 -5.07 4.66
CA ARG A 238 -19.84 -6.43 4.13
C ARG A 238 -19.42 -6.38 2.67
N LEU A 239 -18.47 -7.19 2.29
CA LEU A 239 -18.09 -7.38 0.88
C LEU A 239 -18.85 -8.60 0.32
N GLU A 240 -19.68 -8.37 -0.68
CA GLU A 240 -20.46 -9.40 -1.39
C GLU A 240 -20.12 -9.33 -2.88
N GLY A 241 -19.37 -10.29 -3.40
CA GLY A 241 -18.82 -10.21 -4.74
C GLY A 241 -17.85 -9.03 -4.88
N MET A 242 -18.20 -8.07 -5.70
CA MET A 242 -17.45 -6.81 -5.90
C MET A 242 -18.11 -5.60 -5.23
N ILE A 243 -19.10 -5.81 -4.36
CA ILE A 243 -19.91 -4.73 -3.77
C ILE A 243 -19.67 -4.67 -2.27
N TYR A 244 -19.18 -3.54 -1.80
CA TYR A 244 -19.19 -3.18 -0.39
C TYR A 244 -20.58 -2.68 0.00
N ARG A 245 -21.28 -3.44 0.85
CA ARG A 245 -22.55 -3.04 1.45
C ARG A 245 -22.27 -2.41 2.79
N VAL A 246 -22.72 -1.20 2.98
CA VAL A 246 -22.53 -0.42 4.20
C VAL A 246 -23.90 -0.10 4.78
N HIS A 247 -24.14 -0.55 6.00
CA HIS A 247 -25.28 -0.14 6.81
C HIS A 247 -24.83 0.80 7.91
N LEU A 248 -25.54 1.89 8.11
CA LEU A 248 -25.25 2.90 9.13
C LEU A 248 -26.42 3.03 10.10
N ASP A 249 -26.08 3.13 11.39
CA ASP A 249 -26.97 3.49 12.48
C ASP A 249 -26.17 4.32 13.48
N LEU A 250 -26.21 5.64 13.29
CA LEU A 250 -25.33 6.60 13.94
C LEU A 250 -26.14 7.75 14.55
N TRP A 251 -25.52 8.45 15.50
CA TRP A 251 -26.14 9.56 16.22
C TRP A 251 -25.23 10.78 16.23
N ASP A 252 -25.81 11.98 16.13
CA ASP A 252 -25.09 13.22 16.40
C ASP A 252 -25.11 13.56 17.91
N GLU A 253 -24.41 14.62 18.29
CA GLU A 253 -24.32 15.09 19.68
C GLU A 253 -25.68 15.55 20.24
N ASN A 254 -26.65 15.86 19.39
CA ASN A 254 -27.98 16.30 19.76
C ASN A 254 -29.00 15.16 19.81
N GLY A 255 -28.56 13.91 19.60
CA GLY A 255 -29.41 12.72 19.55
C GLY A 255 -30.23 12.58 18.27
N ARG A 256 -29.86 13.26 17.19
CA ARG A 256 -30.43 13.07 15.87
C ARG A 256 -29.77 11.86 15.20
N ARG A 257 -30.57 10.99 14.62
CA ARG A 257 -30.13 9.75 14.02
C ARG A 257 -29.83 9.90 12.53
N ALA A 258 -28.78 9.25 12.07
CA ALA A 258 -28.50 8.97 10.66
C ALA A 258 -28.50 7.45 10.46
N VAL A 259 -29.40 6.96 9.61
CA VAL A 259 -29.58 5.53 9.34
C VAL A 259 -29.78 5.29 7.86
N GLY A 260 -29.26 4.18 7.32
CA GLY A 260 -29.51 3.78 5.95
C GLY A 260 -28.46 2.87 5.37
N ASP A 261 -28.58 2.62 4.10
CA ASP A 261 -27.75 1.66 3.37
C ASP A 261 -27.10 2.33 2.15
N LEU A 262 -25.82 2.06 1.99
CA LEU A 262 -25.00 2.48 0.86
C LEU A 262 -24.33 1.26 0.22
N THR A 263 -24.09 1.33 -1.07
CA THR A 263 -23.28 0.34 -1.80
C THR A 263 -22.18 1.02 -2.59
N VAL A 264 -20.96 0.49 -2.51
CA VAL A 264 -19.82 0.92 -3.32
C VAL A 264 -19.35 -0.27 -4.12
N GLU A 265 -19.47 -0.19 -5.45
CA GLU A 265 -19.09 -1.27 -6.36
C GLU A 265 -17.66 -1.09 -6.84
N ALA A 266 -16.80 -2.06 -6.53
CA ALA A 266 -15.44 -2.12 -7.02
C ALA A 266 -15.38 -2.62 -8.47
N SER A 267 -14.34 -2.19 -9.19
CA SER A 267 -14.04 -2.69 -10.54
C SER A 267 -12.80 -3.56 -10.52
N PRO A 268 -12.78 -4.74 -11.16
CA PRO A 268 -11.59 -5.57 -11.24
C PRO A 268 -10.38 -4.80 -11.77
N GLY A 269 -9.21 -4.96 -11.13
CA GLY A 269 -7.97 -4.31 -11.54
C GLY A 269 -7.86 -2.81 -11.27
N ARG A 270 -8.94 -2.11 -10.92
CA ARG A 270 -8.92 -0.66 -10.60
C ARG A 270 -8.71 -0.41 -9.13
N LEU A 271 -7.56 -0.83 -8.63
CA LEU A 271 -7.16 -0.71 -7.24
C LEU A 271 -5.70 -0.24 -7.13
N VAL A 272 -5.31 0.25 -5.96
CA VAL A 272 -3.91 0.44 -5.60
C VAL A 272 -3.54 -0.67 -4.63
N PRO A 273 -2.49 -1.46 -4.93
CA PRO A 273 -2.09 -2.59 -4.09
C PRO A 273 -1.65 -2.13 -2.70
N PRO A 274 -1.63 -3.03 -1.70
CA PRO A 274 -1.08 -2.74 -0.39
C PRO A 274 0.35 -2.23 -0.47
N LEU A 275 0.63 -1.13 0.22
CA LEU A 275 1.96 -0.56 0.41
C LEU A 275 2.19 -0.39 1.91
N GLU A 276 3.37 -0.79 2.38
CA GLU A 276 3.76 -0.66 3.79
C GLU A 276 5.13 0.00 3.89
N ILE A 277 5.27 0.89 4.85
CA ILE A 277 6.53 1.50 5.26
C ILE A 277 6.88 0.91 6.62
N SER A 278 8.08 0.40 6.76
CA SER A 278 8.60 -0.15 8.01
C SER A 278 9.73 0.71 8.56
N GLY A 279 9.78 0.86 9.87
CA GLY A 279 10.77 1.67 10.58
C GLY A 279 11.42 0.94 11.75
N ALA A 280 12.14 1.70 12.57
CA ALA A 280 12.81 1.19 13.76
C ALA A 280 11.82 0.72 14.83
N LEU A 281 12.28 -0.15 15.73
CA LEU A 281 11.50 -0.68 16.85
C LEU A 281 10.19 -1.36 16.46
N GLY A 282 10.10 -1.90 15.22
CA GLY A 282 8.91 -2.57 14.71
C GLY A 282 7.80 -1.64 14.23
N TRP A 283 8.06 -0.33 14.14
CA TRP A 283 7.10 0.61 13.58
C TRP A 283 6.74 0.25 12.13
N ARG A 284 5.46 0.37 11.80
CA ARG A 284 4.95 0.23 10.42
C ARG A 284 3.72 1.08 10.19
N SER A 285 3.52 1.46 8.96
CA SER A 285 2.31 2.13 8.47
C SER A 285 2.05 1.69 7.04
N GLY A 286 0.84 1.35 6.72
CA GLY A 286 0.47 0.87 5.41
C GLY A 286 -0.90 1.33 4.96
N TYR A 287 -1.15 1.18 3.68
CA TYR A 287 -2.44 1.48 3.06
C TYR A 287 -2.68 0.62 1.82
N VAL A 288 -3.94 0.51 1.46
CA VAL A 288 -4.43 -0.07 0.22
C VAL A 288 -5.64 0.72 -0.25
N VAL A 289 -5.87 0.81 -1.57
CA VAL A 289 -7.09 1.40 -2.12
C VAL A 289 -7.85 0.34 -2.91
N PRO A 290 -8.76 -0.42 -2.28
CA PRO A 290 -9.56 -1.44 -2.94
C PRO A 290 -10.50 -0.88 -4.01
N VAL A 291 -11.03 0.35 -3.80
CA VAL A 291 -11.93 1.00 -4.75
C VAL A 291 -11.45 2.41 -5.04
N MET A 292 -10.71 2.56 -6.11
CA MET A 292 -10.23 3.88 -6.55
C MET A 292 -11.35 4.77 -7.11
N SER A 293 -12.33 4.16 -7.76
CA SER A 293 -13.53 4.80 -8.30
C SER A 293 -14.59 3.73 -8.53
N GLY A 294 -15.61 3.74 -7.70
CA GLY A 294 -16.73 2.80 -7.75
C GLY A 294 -18.06 3.50 -8.00
N ARG A 295 -19.04 2.76 -8.47
CA ARG A 295 -20.42 3.22 -8.48
C ARG A 295 -20.94 3.23 -7.05
N LEU A 296 -21.57 4.34 -6.69
CA LEU A 296 -22.19 4.54 -5.39
C LEU A 296 -23.71 4.61 -5.58
N ASP A 297 -24.42 3.81 -4.80
CA ASP A 297 -25.89 3.87 -4.72
C ASP A 297 -26.31 3.77 -3.24
N GLY A 298 -27.53 4.19 -2.96
CA GLY A 298 -28.17 4.05 -1.66
C GLY A 298 -28.71 5.35 -1.09
N THR A 299 -29.21 5.27 0.14
CA THR A 299 -29.86 6.42 0.80
C THR A 299 -29.58 6.43 2.30
N LEU A 300 -29.49 7.63 2.86
CA LEU A 300 -29.45 7.87 4.29
C LEU A 300 -30.67 8.66 4.71
N GLU A 301 -31.30 8.29 5.81
CA GLU A 301 -32.29 9.06 6.54
C GLU A 301 -31.61 9.79 7.68
N VAL A 302 -31.74 11.12 7.72
CA VAL A 302 -31.11 11.99 8.74
C VAL A 302 -32.23 12.80 9.40
N GLY A 303 -32.70 12.33 10.55
CA GLY A 303 -33.96 12.80 11.10
C GLY A 303 -35.11 12.51 10.13
N ASP A 304 -35.82 13.53 9.72
CA ASP A 304 -36.94 13.41 8.75
C ASP A 304 -36.52 13.61 7.28
N GLU A 305 -35.24 13.83 7.03
CA GLU A 305 -34.73 14.11 5.68
C GLU A 305 -34.08 12.89 5.05
N ARG A 306 -34.36 12.66 3.77
CA ARG A 306 -33.77 11.60 2.97
C ARG A 306 -32.68 12.15 2.06
N VAL A 307 -31.48 11.57 2.11
CA VAL A 307 -30.31 11.92 1.30
C VAL A 307 -30.02 10.76 0.35
N SER A 308 -30.13 10.99 -0.96
CA SER A 308 -29.87 9.97 -1.98
C SER A 308 -28.46 10.08 -2.52
N PHE A 309 -27.82 8.91 -2.72
CA PHE A 309 -26.53 8.74 -3.37
C PHE A 309 -26.62 7.91 -4.66
N GLU A 310 -27.83 7.73 -5.20
CA GLU A 310 -28.07 6.97 -6.44
C GLU A 310 -27.27 7.51 -7.62
N GLY A 311 -26.56 6.61 -8.32
CA GLY A 311 -25.73 6.97 -9.47
C GLY A 311 -24.51 7.81 -9.13
N GLY A 312 -24.13 7.86 -7.87
CA GLY A 312 -22.97 8.60 -7.37
C GLY A 312 -21.64 7.92 -7.67
N THR A 313 -20.58 8.55 -7.19
CA THR A 313 -19.22 8.02 -7.25
C THR A 313 -18.71 7.77 -5.86
N GLY A 314 -18.21 6.57 -5.61
CA GLY A 314 -17.62 6.12 -4.35
C GLY A 314 -16.14 5.81 -4.46
N TYR A 315 -15.47 5.90 -3.33
CA TYR A 315 -14.07 5.58 -3.11
C TYR A 315 -13.95 4.80 -1.80
N HIS A 316 -12.99 3.91 -1.73
CA HIS A 316 -12.67 3.17 -0.51
C HIS A 316 -11.17 2.92 -0.41
N ASP A 317 -10.61 3.27 0.74
CA ASP A 317 -9.27 2.88 1.16
C ASP A 317 -9.28 2.22 2.54
N HIS A 318 -8.17 1.56 2.84
CA HIS A 318 -7.92 0.93 4.11
C HIS A 318 -6.50 1.26 4.55
N ASN A 319 -6.36 1.72 5.78
CA ASN A 319 -5.10 2.14 6.36
C ASN A 319 -4.86 1.41 7.67
N TRP A 320 -3.60 1.06 7.95
CA TRP A 320 -3.19 0.39 9.18
C TRP A 320 -1.83 0.89 9.65
N GLY A 321 -1.55 0.76 10.93
CA GLY A 321 -0.22 1.09 11.45
C GLY A 321 -0.20 1.67 12.86
N PHE A 322 1.00 2.12 13.24
CA PHE A 322 1.25 2.86 14.46
C PHE A 322 1.26 4.35 14.15
N TRP A 323 0.33 5.09 14.73
CA TRP A 323 0.03 6.46 14.31
C TRP A 323 0.57 7.55 15.23
N GLN A 324 1.24 7.20 16.34
CA GLN A 324 1.86 8.18 17.21
C GLN A 324 2.98 8.93 16.47
N GLY A 325 2.91 10.24 16.42
CA GLY A 325 3.91 11.09 15.75
C GLY A 325 3.91 11.04 14.24
N VAL A 326 2.92 10.37 13.62
CA VAL A 326 2.76 10.32 12.16
C VAL A 326 1.99 11.55 11.68
N SER A 327 2.36 12.07 10.52
CA SER A 327 1.53 12.98 9.74
C SER A 327 1.45 12.50 8.28
N TRP A 328 0.44 12.95 7.53
CA TRP A 328 0.29 12.58 6.12
C TRP A 328 -0.40 13.65 5.29
N GLN A 329 -0.18 13.55 3.99
CA GLN A 329 -0.90 14.27 2.95
C GLN A 329 -1.49 13.24 2.00
N TRP A 330 -2.75 13.38 1.66
CA TRP A 330 -3.47 12.49 0.75
C TRP A 330 -4.44 13.27 -0.11
N GLY A 331 -4.63 12.84 -1.35
CA GLY A 331 -5.64 13.44 -2.21
C GLY A 331 -6.00 12.56 -3.39
N GLN A 332 -7.26 12.69 -3.82
CA GLN A 332 -7.80 11.88 -4.90
C GLN A 332 -8.80 12.66 -5.75
N VAL A 333 -8.78 12.40 -7.05
CA VAL A 333 -9.71 12.98 -8.02
C VAL A 333 -10.05 11.95 -9.09
N GLN A 334 -11.30 12.05 -9.57
CA GLN A 334 -11.83 11.20 -10.64
C GLN A 334 -12.40 12.09 -11.73
N GLN A 335 -12.06 11.77 -12.98
CA GLN A 335 -12.58 12.46 -14.15
C GLN A 335 -12.78 11.48 -15.32
N GLY A 336 -14.05 11.21 -15.65
CA GLY A 336 -14.40 10.21 -16.65
C GLY A 336 -13.86 8.82 -16.27
N ASP A 337 -13.05 8.24 -17.15
CA ASP A 337 -12.40 6.94 -16.96
C ASP A 337 -11.09 7.00 -16.17
N LEU A 338 -10.63 8.19 -15.82
CA LEU A 338 -9.39 8.40 -15.07
C LEU A 338 -9.63 8.57 -13.57
N SER A 339 -8.74 8.00 -12.80
CA SER A 339 -8.60 8.26 -11.38
C SER A 339 -7.14 8.61 -11.08
N LEU A 340 -6.92 9.61 -10.23
CA LEU A 340 -5.61 10.03 -9.82
C LEU A 340 -5.59 10.17 -8.30
N LEU A 341 -4.52 9.68 -7.68
CA LEU A 341 -4.26 9.89 -6.26
C LEU A 341 -2.82 10.31 -6.05
N TYR A 342 -2.60 11.04 -4.97
CA TYR A 342 -1.27 11.30 -4.42
C TYR A 342 -1.28 11.10 -2.93
N GLY A 343 -0.11 10.81 -2.37
CA GLY A 343 0.06 10.71 -0.93
C GLY A 343 1.51 10.80 -0.49
N ARG A 344 1.70 11.15 0.77
CA ARG A 344 2.96 11.08 1.48
C ARG A 344 2.69 10.86 2.96
N VAL A 345 3.43 9.94 3.57
CA VAL A 345 3.43 9.70 5.01
C VAL A 345 4.75 10.22 5.57
N PHE A 346 4.68 10.91 6.70
CA PHE A 346 5.82 11.37 7.47
C PHE A 346 5.87 10.54 8.75
N PRO A 347 6.79 9.56 8.84
CA PRO A 347 6.95 8.76 10.05
C PRO A 347 7.49 9.61 11.20
N PRO A 348 7.31 9.18 12.46
CA PRO A 348 7.99 9.80 13.58
C PRO A 348 9.51 9.62 13.46
N SER A 349 10.29 10.61 13.91
CA SER A 349 11.75 10.63 13.78
C SER A 349 12.45 9.43 14.42
N GLU A 350 11.84 8.85 15.45
CA GLU A 350 12.31 7.66 16.15
C GLU A 350 12.12 6.39 15.31
N ALA A 351 11.19 6.40 14.38
CA ALA A 351 10.91 5.26 13.51
C ALA A 351 11.71 5.31 12.21
N ALA A 352 11.70 6.45 11.52
CA ALA A 352 12.40 6.60 10.24
C ALA A 352 12.66 8.08 9.91
N ASP A 353 13.61 8.31 9.01
CA ASP A 353 13.88 9.61 8.42
C ASP A 353 12.79 9.95 7.39
N ALA A 354 11.94 10.90 7.70
CA ALA A 354 10.83 11.32 6.85
C ALA A 354 11.27 11.80 5.46
N ASP A 355 12.48 12.35 5.33
CA ASP A 355 13.00 12.81 4.04
C ASP A 355 13.35 11.65 3.09
N ARG A 356 13.52 10.46 3.64
CA ARG A 356 13.76 9.22 2.88
C ARG A 356 12.49 8.48 2.48
N VAL A 357 11.33 8.88 3.01
CA VAL A 357 10.03 8.34 2.62
C VAL A 357 9.46 9.20 1.50
N PRO A 358 9.43 8.71 0.26
CA PRO A 358 8.97 9.50 -0.86
C PRO A 358 7.45 9.70 -0.81
N GLY A 359 6.98 10.81 -1.36
CA GLY A 359 5.61 10.91 -1.81
C GLY A 359 5.38 10.05 -3.06
N PHE A 360 4.13 9.85 -3.43
CA PHE A 360 3.77 9.15 -4.65
C PHE A 360 2.60 9.82 -5.37
N VAL A 361 2.52 9.56 -6.68
CA VAL A 361 1.35 9.84 -7.52
C VAL A 361 1.04 8.60 -8.33
N GLY A 362 -0.21 8.17 -8.31
CA GLY A 362 -0.73 7.09 -9.15
C GLY A 362 -1.83 7.58 -10.07
N VAL A 363 -1.82 7.13 -11.33
CA VAL A 363 -2.87 7.37 -12.31
C VAL A 363 -3.41 6.03 -12.78
N LEU A 364 -4.72 5.85 -12.66
CA LEU A 364 -5.44 4.65 -13.05
C LEU A 364 -6.42 4.98 -14.18
N GLY A 365 -6.49 4.10 -15.16
CA GLY A 365 -7.50 4.09 -16.22
C GLY A 365 -8.60 3.07 -15.94
N PRO A 366 -9.46 2.79 -16.94
CA PRO A 366 -10.54 1.82 -16.81
C PRO A 366 -10.05 0.39 -16.54
N GLU A 367 -8.87 0.04 -17.03
CA GLU A 367 -8.30 -1.32 -16.92
C GLU A 367 -7.24 -1.45 -15.83
N GLY A 368 -6.95 -0.39 -15.07
CA GLY A 368 -5.96 -0.40 -13.99
C GLY A 368 -4.90 0.69 -14.09
N PRO A 369 -3.71 0.46 -13.51
CA PRO A 369 -2.64 1.46 -13.47
C PRO A 369 -2.14 1.88 -14.85
N LEU A 370 -2.05 3.18 -15.09
CA LEU A 370 -1.47 3.79 -16.28
C LEU A 370 -0.08 4.36 -16.03
N GLY A 371 0.20 4.81 -14.82
CA GLY A 371 1.50 5.34 -14.44
C GLY A 371 1.61 5.58 -12.94
N TYR A 372 2.85 5.57 -12.46
CA TYR A 372 3.20 5.77 -11.06
C TYR A 372 4.51 6.54 -10.95
N ALA A 373 4.63 7.43 -9.97
CA ALA A 373 5.84 8.17 -9.70
C ALA A 373 6.08 8.31 -8.20
N THR A 374 7.36 8.30 -7.81
CA THR A 374 7.83 8.60 -6.45
C THR A 374 8.77 9.82 -6.39
N ASP A 375 9.17 10.37 -7.53
CA ASP A 375 9.76 11.73 -7.57
C ASP A 375 8.62 12.74 -7.52
N VAL A 376 8.19 13.05 -6.28
CA VAL A 376 6.97 13.83 -6.01
C VAL A 376 7.26 14.92 -5.00
N THR A 377 6.85 16.14 -5.34
CA THR A 377 6.82 17.28 -4.44
C THR A 377 5.38 17.66 -4.14
N ILE A 378 5.01 17.79 -2.86
CA ILE A 378 3.71 18.24 -2.39
C ILE A 378 3.92 19.51 -1.57
N GLU A 379 3.35 20.62 -2.04
CA GLU A 379 3.47 21.94 -1.42
C GLU A 379 2.07 22.45 -1.03
N GLU A 380 1.92 22.95 0.19
CA GLU A 380 0.68 23.54 0.68
C GLU A 380 0.86 25.04 0.91
N THR A 381 -0.10 25.82 0.43
CA THR A 381 -0.25 27.23 0.80
C THR A 381 -1.40 27.32 1.78
N ASN A 382 -1.13 27.80 2.98
CA ASN A 382 -2.10 27.84 4.08
C ASN A 382 -2.69 29.22 4.28
N ASP A 383 -3.89 29.29 4.84
CA ASP A 383 -4.49 30.52 5.36
C ASP A 383 -3.86 30.97 6.69
N ALA A 384 -4.34 32.08 7.23
CA ALA A 384 -3.87 32.61 8.53
C ALA A 384 -4.17 31.68 9.72
N ARG A 385 -5.04 30.67 9.55
CA ARG A 385 -5.40 29.66 10.57
C ARG A 385 -4.64 28.37 10.38
N GLY A 386 -3.74 28.29 9.37
CA GLY A 386 -2.99 27.09 9.07
C GLY A 386 -3.73 26.07 8.19
N ALA A 387 -4.97 26.34 7.75
CA ALA A 387 -5.70 25.46 6.87
C ALA A 387 -5.20 25.62 5.42
N PRO A 388 -4.99 24.51 4.67
CA PRO A 388 -4.60 24.58 3.27
C PRO A 388 -5.65 25.33 2.42
N GLN A 389 -5.18 26.27 1.62
CA GLN A 389 -5.97 26.96 0.58
C GLN A 389 -5.66 26.40 -0.80
N VAL A 390 -4.40 26.03 -1.03
CA VAL A 390 -3.94 25.46 -2.29
C VAL A 390 -2.94 24.36 -1.99
N ILE A 391 -3.10 23.22 -2.64
CA ILE A 391 -2.12 22.13 -2.65
C ILE A 391 -1.60 21.99 -4.08
N THR A 392 -0.29 22.03 -4.25
CA THR A 392 0.38 21.83 -5.53
C THR A 392 1.21 20.57 -5.47
N VAL A 393 0.95 19.62 -6.38
CA VAL A 393 1.72 18.39 -6.51
C VAL A 393 2.40 18.35 -7.87
N ARG A 394 3.69 18.05 -7.88
CA ARG A 394 4.46 17.80 -9.10
C ARG A 394 5.05 16.40 -9.01
N ALA A 395 4.83 15.60 -10.04
CA ALA A 395 5.31 14.23 -10.07
C ALA A 395 5.99 13.92 -11.40
N ARG A 396 7.12 13.21 -11.34
CA ARG A 396 7.88 12.74 -12.49
C ARG A 396 8.23 11.27 -12.32
N GLY A 397 7.99 10.51 -13.39
CA GLY A 397 8.33 9.08 -13.48
C GLY A 397 8.72 8.74 -14.92
N SER A 398 8.98 7.47 -15.21
CA SER A 398 9.34 7.03 -16.57
C SER A 398 8.26 7.36 -17.60
N ASP A 399 7.01 7.14 -17.23
CA ASP A 399 5.84 7.30 -18.11
C ASP A 399 4.82 8.30 -17.53
N LEU A 400 5.19 9.06 -16.51
CA LEU A 400 4.33 10.02 -15.84
C LEU A 400 5.05 11.35 -15.66
N ASN A 401 4.42 12.44 -16.13
CA ASN A 401 4.83 13.79 -15.78
C ASN A 401 3.56 14.62 -15.60
N VAL A 402 3.21 14.92 -14.35
CA VAL A 402 1.97 15.64 -14.04
C VAL A 402 2.20 16.76 -13.06
N GLN A 403 1.43 17.82 -13.24
CA GLN A 403 1.23 18.88 -12.29
C GLN A 403 -0.24 18.91 -11.88
N ILE A 404 -0.47 18.90 -10.58
CA ILE A 404 -1.77 18.94 -9.96
C ILE A 404 -1.84 20.20 -9.12
N ARG A 405 -2.92 20.95 -9.27
CA ARG A 405 -3.29 22.04 -8.38
C ARG A 405 -4.64 21.70 -7.78
N PHE A 406 -4.75 21.77 -6.48
CA PHE A 406 -6.00 21.61 -5.75
C PHE A 406 -6.34 22.90 -5.04
N ASP A 407 -7.39 23.57 -5.51
CA ASP A 407 -7.92 24.77 -4.89
C ASP A 407 -8.96 24.36 -3.84
N VAL A 408 -8.67 24.62 -2.57
CA VAL A 408 -9.51 24.19 -1.42
C VAL A 408 -10.68 25.16 -1.28
N GLU A 409 -11.89 24.61 -1.36
CA GLU A 409 -13.16 25.36 -1.16
C GLU A 409 -13.65 25.27 0.29
N ALA A 410 -13.37 24.14 0.96
CA ALA A 410 -13.72 23.93 2.37
C ALA A 410 -12.73 23.00 3.03
N ALA A 411 -12.38 23.33 4.27
CA ALA A 411 -11.62 22.50 5.18
C ALA A 411 -12.46 22.21 6.42
N VAL A 412 -12.64 20.94 6.75
CA VAL A 412 -13.34 20.51 7.96
C VAL A 412 -12.33 19.89 8.90
N THR A 413 -12.13 20.53 10.03
CA THR A 413 -11.23 20.02 11.08
C THR A 413 -11.98 19.00 11.93
N THR A 414 -11.34 17.86 12.15
CA THR A 414 -11.71 16.93 13.21
C THR A 414 -10.78 17.19 14.38
N PRO A 415 -11.21 17.89 15.43
CA PRO A 415 -10.36 18.10 16.59
C PRO A 415 -10.08 16.76 17.27
N GLY A 416 -8.82 16.50 17.57
CA GLY A 416 -8.40 15.42 18.45
C GLY A 416 -8.77 15.78 19.90
N THR A 417 -10.07 15.77 20.25
CA THR A 417 -10.51 16.22 21.56
C THR A 417 -10.35 15.15 22.62
N GLY A 418 -9.58 15.50 23.64
CA GLY A 418 -9.55 14.81 24.92
C GLY A 418 -10.79 15.07 25.78
N SER A 419 -12.02 14.78 25.33
CA SER A 419 -13.19 14.74 26.20
C SER A 419 -14.24 13.76 25.68
N ALA A 420 -14.88 13.06 26.57
CA ALA A 420 -16.05 12.15 26.55
C ALA A 420 -16.44 11.38 25.26
N SER A 421 -15.97 11.77 24.09
CA SER A 421 -16.08 11.01 22.83
C SER A 421 -14.74 10.40 22.39
N ALA A 422 -13.88 10.02 23.33
CA ALA A 422 -12.56 9.41 23.06
C ALA A 422 -12.61 8.18 22.15
N ALA A 423 -13.78 7.54 22.02
CA ALA A 423 -14.02 6.47 21.06
C ALA A 423 -14.20 6.97 19.61
N ALA A 424 -14.64 8.24 19.44
CA ALA A 424 -14.81 8.86 18.12
C ALA A 424 -13.58 9.67 17.66
N SER A 425 -12.67 10.00 18.58
CA SER A 425 -11.42 10.70 18.27
C SER A 425 -10.28 9.77 17.91
N GLY A 426 -10.52 8.46 17.85
CA GLY A 426 -9.55 7.47 17.42
C GLY A 426 -8.27 7.39 18.29
N PRO A 427 -7.36 6.48 17.97
CA PRO A 427 -6.06 6.32 18.65
C PRO A 427 -5.08 7.45 18.37
N LEU A 428 -5.47 8.45 17.63
CA LEU A 428 -4.65 9.57 17.17
C LEU A 428 -4.45 10.64 18.22
N GLY A 429 -4.38 10.36 19.48
CA GLY A 429 -3.95 11.24 20.59
C GLY A 429 -4.53 12.66 20.63
N SER A 430 -4.48 13.31 21.78
CA SER A 430 -4.78 14.74 21.90
C SER A 430 -3.71 15.59 21.20
N GLY A 431 -4.11 16.52 20.37
CA GLY A 431 -3.21 17.49 19.75
C GLY A 431 -2.87 17.23 18.29
N LEU A 432 -3.66 16.44 17.57
CA LEU A 432 -3.54 16.21 16.15
C LEU A 432 -4.75 16.80 15.44
N ASP A 433 -4.50 17.55 14.38
CA ASP A 433 -5.54 18.12 13.52
C ASP A 433 -5.68 17.28 12.25
N PHE A 434 -6.81 16.60 12.09
CA PHE A 434 -7.19 15.95 10.86
C PHE A 434 -8.08 16.89 10.04
N LEU A 435 -7.59 17.28 8.87
CA LEU A 435 -8.27 18.18 7.96
C LEU A 435 -8.80 17.39 6.76
N GLN A 436 -10.11 17.31 6.64
CA GLN A 436 -10.79 16.86 5.43
C GLN A 436 -11.00 18.05 4.51
N LEU A 437 -10.46 17.99 3.31
CA LEU A 437 -10.48 19.05 2.33
C LEU A 437 -11.40 18.72 1.17
N ARG A 438 -12.21 19.68 0.77
CA ARG A 438 -13.02 19.64 -0.45
C ARG A 438 -12.60 20.78 -1.36
N GLY A 439 -12.55 20.53 -2.66
CA GLY A 439 -12.17 21.56 -3.63
C GLY A 439 -12.14 21.04 -5.06
N THR A 440 -11.51 21.85 -5.90
CA THR A 440 -11.39 21.59 -7.32
C THR A 440 -9.94 21.31 -7.70
N TYR A 441 -9.72 20.15 -8.33
CA TYR A 441 -8.45 19.78 -8.93
C TYR A 441 -8.33 20.35 -10.34
N THR A 442 -7.17 20.88 -10.66
CA THR A 442 -6.71 21.16 -12.03
C THR A 442 -5.48 20.30 -12.29
N VAL A 443 -5.58 19.40 -13.26
CA VAL A 443 -4.52 18.44 -13.60
C VAL A 443 -4.03 18.71 -15.01
N THR A 444 -2.70 18.79 -15.17
CA THR A 444 -2.03 18.96 -16.47
C THR A 444 -0.82 18.04 -16.55
N GLY A 445 -0.48 17.58 -17.77
CA GLY A 445 0.67 16.72 -18.00
C GLY A 445 0.37 15.56 -18.92
N HIS A 446 1.04 14.43 -18.69
CA HIS A 446 0.81 13.20 -19.46
C HIS A 446 1.10 11.94 -18.63
N VAL A 447 0.49 10.84 -19.05
CA VAL A 447 0.79 9.48 -18.60
C VAL A 447 0.88 8.57 -19.83
N GLY A 448 2.05 7.98 -20.06
CA GLY A 448 2.36 7.34 -21.33
C GLY A 448 2.12 8.31 -22.49
N ALA A 449 1.39 7.88 -23.50
CA ALA A 449 1.00 8.70 -24.66
C ALA A 449 -0.25 9.58 -24.39
N ARG A 450 -0.93 9.43 -23.24
CA ARG A 450 -2.19 10.13 -22.93
C ARG A 450 -1.91 11.48 -22.29
N THR A 451 -2.40 12.56 -22.92
CA THR A 451 -2.36 13.90 -22.34
C THR A 451 -3.41 14.05 -21.25
N LEU A 452 -3.02 14.60 -20.12
CA LEU A 452 -3.91 14.95 -19.02
C LEU A 452 -4.12 16.47 -19.02
N LYS A 453 -5.38 16.89 -19.17
CA LYS A 453 -5.79 18.29 -19.05
C LYS A 453 -7.26 18.33 -18.66
N PHE A 454 -7.52 18.45 -17.35
CA PHE A 454 -8.89 18.50 -16.86
C PHE A 454 -8.99 19.29 -15.56
N SER A 455 -10.21 19.65 -15.21
CA SER A 455 -10.59 20.15 -13.89
C SER A 455 -11.78 19.36 -13.39
N ALA A 456 -11.72 18.93 -12.11
CA ALA A 456 -12.76 18.13 -11.50
C ALA A 456 -12.81 18.34 -9.99
N PRO A 457 -13.99 18.23 -9.36
CA PRO A 457 -14.11 18.25 -7.91
C PRO A 457 -13.49 16.99 -7.31
N GLY A 458 -12.84 17.14 -6.17
CA GLY A 458 -12.21 16.04 -5.46
C GLY A 458 -12.10 16.27 -3.97
N SER A 459 -11.36 15.38 -3.31
CA SER A 459 -11.10 15.42 -1.88
C SER A 459 -9.61 15.31 -1.60
N ALA A 460 -9.18 15.89 -0.51
CA ALA A 460 -7.84 15.71 0.04
C ALA A 460 -7.90 15.63 1.56
N GLU A 461 -6.82 15.17 2.14
CA GLU A 461 -6.64 15.06 3.58
C GLU A 461 -5.25 15.55 3.95
N THR A 462 -5.18 16.32 5.02
CA THR A 462 -3.93 16.69 5.65
C THR A 462 -4.05 16.39 7.14
N PHE A 463 -3.11 15.63 7.65
CA PHE A 463 -3.02 15.30 9.05
C PHE A 463 -1.69 15.84 9.59
N ARG A 464 -1.75 16.63 10.64
CA ARG A 464 -0.58 17.28 11.23
C ARG A 464 -0.55 17.09 12.73
N GLY A 465 0.66 16.92 13.29
CA GLY A 465 0.87 17.07 14.72
C GLY A 465 0.64 18.51 15.15
N SER A 466 0.02 18.75 16.31
CA SER A 466 -0.27 20.08 16.85
C SER A 466 0.97 20.98 17.04
N SER A 467 2.18 20.45 16.97
CA SER A 467 3.44 21.21 17.03
C SER A 467 3.88 21.81 15.69
N GLU A 468 3.32 21.38 14.57
CA GLU A 468 3.66 21.88 13.22
C GLU A 468 2.75 23.01 12.73
N ALA A 469 1.70 23.32 13.48
CA ALA A 469 0.73 24.40 13.19
C ALA A 469 1.18 25.78 13.71
N ARG A 470 2.49 25.99 13.93
CA ARG A 470 3.04 27.29 14.38
C ARG A 470 3.96 27.92 13.36
#